data_e22809016f0efcd80f3d73d940e1175a
#
_entry.id   e22809016f0efcd80f3d73d940e1175a
#
_cell.length_a   1.000
_cell.length_b   1.000
_cell.length_c   1.000
_cell.angle_alpha   90.00
_cell.angle_beta   90.00
_cell.angle_gamma   90.00
#
_symmetry.space_group_name_H-M   'P 1'
#
loop_
_entity.id
_entity.type
_entity.pdbx_description
1 polymer ?
#
loop_
_entity_poly.entity_id
_entity_poly.type
_entity_poly.pdbx_seq_one_letter_code
_entity_poly.pdbx_strand_id
1 'polypeptide(L)'
;MRFSLLSIAATAATAAALLTGVQAQAATYSMDPTHTFVAFEIGHFGTSTNRGRFDKKEATIAFDRAAKTGKVDILIDTASINTGTVAFNQHLQSAELFDSAKFPTAHFVSNKLVFAGDKVSEVVGSLTFMGKTQPVTLKANNFNCYDNPMLKREVCGGDFEATLDRTQFGLNYGVDWGFPKNVRLVIQVEAIKQ
;
A
#
# COMPACT_ATOMS: atom_id res chain seq x y z
N MET A 1 -45.00 -60.89 48.97
CA MET A 1 -45.06 -60.09 47.71
C MET A 1 -44.10 -58.96 47.80
N ARG A 2 -42.97 -58.98 47.05
CA ARG A 2 -41.93 -57.89 46.99
C ARG A 2 -42.02 -57.31 45.60
N PHE A 3 -42.38 -56.05 45.50
CA PHE A 3 -42.33 -55.27 44.24
C PHE A 3 -40.96 -54.58 44.14
N SER A 4 -40.22 -54.93 43.11
CA SER A 4 -39.00 -54.26 42.72
C SER A 4 -39.33 -53.06 41.78
N LEU A 5 -38.96 -51.87 42.20
CA LEU A 5 -39.04 -50.69 41.35
C LEU A 5 -37.76 -50.61 40.52
N LEU A 6 -37.86 -50.70 39.19
CA LEU A 6 -36.80 -50.40 38.25
C LEU A 6 -36.75 -48.88 38.01
N SER A 7 -35.66 -48.27 38.36
CA SER A 7 -35.36 -46.83 38.01
C SER A 7 -34.72 -46.80 36.64
N ILE A 8 -35.37 -46.15 35.68
CA ILE A 8 -34.82 -45.84 34.35
C ILE A 8 -34.10 -44.48 34.44
N ALA A 9 -32.80 -44.53 34.36
CA ALA A 9 -31.98 -43.28 34.22
C ALA A 9 -31.92 -42.87 32.75
N ALA A 10 -32.56 -41.75 32.43
CA ALA A 10 -32.46 -41.12 31.09
C ALA A 10 -31.18 -40.26 31.01
N THR A 11 -30.20 -40.70 30.24
CA THR A 11 -29.00 -39.92 29.92
C THR A 11 -29.32 -38.97 28.77
N ALA A 12 -29.44 -37.67 29.06
CA ALA A 12 -29.51 -36.62 28.05
C ALA A 12 -28.12 -36.35 27.48
N ALA A 13 -27.87 -36.76 26.22
CA ALA A 13 -26.69 -36.43 25.48
C ALA A 13 -26.83 -35.02 24.88
N THR A 14 -26.16 -34.03 25.46
CA THR A 14 -26.03 -32.68 24.91
C THR A 14 -25.05 -32.71 23.75
N ALA A 15 -25.53 -32.64 22.51
CA ALA A 15 -24.70 -32.43 21.32
C ALA A 15 -24.27 -30.98 21.28
N ALA A 16 -23.01 -30.72 21.64
CA ALA A 16 -22.38 -29.43 21.43
C ALA A 16 -22.06 -29.27 19.94
N ALA A 17 -22.85 -28.50 19.21
CA ALA A 17 -22.57 -28.11 17.84
C ALA A 17 -21.34 -27.17 17.82
N LEU A 18 -20.19 -27.68 17.41
CA LEU A 18 -19.00 -26.88 17.12
C LEU A 18 -19.29 -26.06 15.85
N LEU A 19 -19.68 -24.80 16.02
CA LEU A 19 -19.70 -23.81 14.95
C LEU A 19 -18.26 -23.50 14.57
N THR A 20 -17.68 -24.23 13.62
CA THR A 20 -16.43 -23.88 12.97
C THR A 20 -16.72 -22.64 12.11
N GLY A 21 -16.49 -21.46 12.69
CA GLY A 21 -16.52 -20.22 11.93
C GLY A 21 -15.48 -20.30 10.82
N VAL A 22 -15.91 -20.33 9.57
CA VAL A 22 -15.04 -20.13 8.43
C VAL A 22 -14.51 -18.71 8.54
N GLN A 23 -13.28 -18.53 9.00
CA GLN A 23 -12.62 -17.23 8.94
C GLN A 23 -12.41 -16.89 7.46
N ALA A 24 -13.07 -15.86 6.99
CA ALA A 24 -12.83 -15.32 5.67
C ALA A 24 -11.35 -14.88 5.64
N GLN A 25 -10.57 -15.52 4.79
CA GLN A 25 -9.17 -15.16 4.59
C GLN A 25 -9.12 -13.96 3.66
N ALA A 26 -8.25 -12.97 4.00
CA ALA A 26 -8.02 -11.83 3.13
C ALA A 26 -7.61 -12.31 1.72
N ALA A 27 -8.27 -11.78 0.70
CA ALA A 27 -7.94 -12.12 -0.67
C ALA A 27 -6.59 -11.47 -1.06
N THR A 28 -5.82 -12.18 -1.86
CA THR A 28 -4.59 -11.65 -2.48
C THR A 28 -4.94 -10.91 -3.75
N TYR A 29 -4.29 -9.78 -3.97
CA TYR A 29 -4.43 -8.98 -5.19
C TYR A 29 -3.05 -8.78 -5.81
N SER A 30 -2.96 -8.93 -7.12
CA SER A 30 -1.78 -8.57 -7.89
C SER A 30 -1.92 -7.16 -8.46
N MET A 31 -0.90 -6.35 -8.30
CA MET A 31 -0.85 -5.02 -8.90
C MET A 31 -0.97 -5.10 -10.43
N ASP A 32 -1.83 -4.28 -11.01
CA ASP A 32 -1.88 -4.06 -12.47
C ASP A 32 -0.78 -3.05 -12.86
N PRO A 33 0.29 -3.48 -13.56
CA PRO A 33 1.40 -2.60 -13.90
C PRO A 33 1.03 -1.51 -14.90
N THR A 34 -0.05 -1.69 -15.66
CA THR A 34 -0.50 -0.74 -16.69
C THR A 34 -1.36 0.39 -16.11
N HIS A 35 -1.97 0.15 -14.94
CA HIS A 35 -2.83 1.11 -14.25
C HIS A 35 -2.31 1.50 -12.86
N THR A 36 -1.04 1.18 -12.55
CA THR A 36 -0.44 1.55 -11.26
C THR A 36 0.81 2.41 -11.49
N PHE A 37 0.79 3.63 -10.93
CA PHE A 37 1.87 4.59 -11.05
C PHE A 37 2.22 5.19 -9.69
N VAL A 38 3.51 5.28 -9.38
CA VAL A 38 4.05 6.01 -8.24
C VAL A 38 4.79 7.21 -8.78
N ALA A 39 4.18 8.37 -8.67
CA ALA A 39 4.72 9.64 -9.13
C ALA A 39 5.02 10.59 -7.96
N PHE A 40 5.86 11.57 -8.22
CA PHE A 40 6.16 12.65 -7.29
C PHE A 40 6.10 14.02 -7.97
N GLU A 41 5.86 15.03 -7.15
CA GLU A 41 5.88 16.43 -7.52
C GLU A 41 6.72 17.22 -6.50
N ILE A 42 7.58 18.11 -6.99
CA ILE A 42 8.36 19.02 -6.16
C ILE A 42 8.43 20.39 -6.82
N GLY A 43 8.21 21.46 -6.06
CA GLY A 43 8.35 22.83 -6.56
C GLY A 43 9.78 23.12 -7.00
N HIS A 44 9.97 23.98 -7.98
CA HIS A 44 11.26 24.44 -8.47
C HIS A 44 11.34 25.96 -8.34
N PHE A 45 11.94 26.42 -7.24
CA PHE A 45 12.16 27.84 -6.89
C PHE A 45 10.91 28.74 -7.05
N GLY A 46 9.72 28.19 -6.74
CA GLY A 46 8.46 28.93 -6.86
C GLY A 46 7.99 29.19 -8.30
N THR A 47 8.72 28.70 -9.32
CA THR A 47 8.43 28.97 -10.74
C THR A 47 7.60 27.87 -11.37
N SER A 48 8.01 26.61 -11.18
CA SER A 48 7.37 25.44 -11.81
C SER A 48 7.36 24.26 -10.87
N THR A 49 6.80 23.14 -11.32
CA THR A 49 6.78 21.89 -10.57
C THR A 49 7.51 20.82 -11.39
N ASN A 50 8.60 20.29 -10.83
CA ASN A 50 9.23 19.10 -11.37
C ASN A 50 8.39 17.87 -11.04
N ARG A 51 8.26 16.98 -12.00
CA ARG A 51 7.50 15.74 -11.89
C ARG A 51 8.32 14.55 -12.38
N GLY A 52 8.13 13.42 -11.77
CA GLY A 52 8.68 12.16 -12.22
C GLY A 52 7.85 11.00 -11.69
N ARG A 53 8.12 9.82 -12.20
CA ARG A 53 7.51 8.56 -11.73
C ARG A 53 8.56 7.47 -11.70
N PHE A 54 8.25 6.38 -11.00
CA PHE A 54 9.05 5.17 -11.02
C PHE A 54 8.40 4.12 -11.93
N ASP A 55 9.11 3.69 -12.95
CA ASP A 55 8.58 2.77 -13.97
C ASP A 55 8.60 1.30 -13.48
N LYS A 56 9.54 0.92 -12.59
CA LYS A 56 9.63 -0.44 -12.04
C LYS A 56 9.23 -0.49 -10.57
N LYS A 57 8.26 -1.31 -10.27
CA LYS A 57 7.73 -1.54 -8.93
C LYS A 57 7.09 -2.91 -8.85
N GLU A 58 7.10 -3.50 -7.66
CA GLU A 58 6.44 -4.76 -7.34
C GLU A 58 5.59 -4.56 -6.10
N ALA A 59 4.44 -5.23 -6.02
CA ALA A 59 3.57 -5.13 -4.86
C ALA A 59 2.91 -6.46 -4.53
N THR A 60 2.81 -6.73 -3.22
CA THR A 60 1.95 -7.76 -2.65
C THR A 60 0.86 -7.08 -1.83
N ILE A 61 -0.39 -7.35 -2.15
CA ILE A 61 -1.54 -6.75 -1.50
C ILE A 61 -2.48 -7.86 -1.02
N ALA A 62 -2.77 -7.88 0.28
CA ALA A 62 -3.84 -8.67 0.85
C ALA A 62 -4.94 -7.72 1.32
N PHE A 63 -6.18 -8.00 0.97
CA PHE A 63 -7.30 -7.12 1.28
C PHE A 63 -8.54 -7.93 1.62
N ASP A 64 -9.15 -7.63 2.76
CA ASP A 64 -10.44 -8.13 3.19
C ASP A 64 -11.39 -6.96 3.40
N ARG A 65 -12.29 -6.77 2.42
CA ARG A 65 -13.26 -5.69 2.43
C ARG A 65 -14.29 -5.85 3.55
N ALA A 66 -14.69 -7.09 3.84
CA ALA A 66 -15.71 -7.38 4.85
C ALA A 66 -15.16 -7.19 6.26
N ALA A 67 -13.95 -7.69 6.52
CA ALA A 67 -13.25 -7.50 7.79
C ALA A 67 -12.63 -6.09 7.94
N LYS A 68 -12.61 -5.28 6.89
CA LYS A 68 -11.96 -3.96 6.84
C LYS A 68 -10.49 -4.02 7.25
N THR A 69 -9.77 -5.00 6.73
CA THR A 69 -8.35 -5.21 7.00
C THR A 69 -7.56 -5.36 5.70
N GLY A 70 -6.26 -5.13 5.77
CA GLY A 70 -5.39 -5.37 4.63
C GLY A 70 -3.92 -5.14 4.97
N LYS A 71 -3.07 -5.63 4.05
CA LYS A 71 -1.62 -5.47 4.08
C LYS A 71 -1.19 -5.01 2.70
N VAL A 72 -0.23 -4.10 2.67
CA VAL A 72 0.38 -3.58 1.46
C VAL A 72 1.88 -3.64 1.65
N ASP A 73 2.57 -4.22 0.68
CA ASP A 73 4.03 -4.32 0.62
C ASP A 73 4.44 -3.94 -0.80
N ILE A 74 5.16 -2.82 -0.95
CA ILE A 74 5.55 -2.28 -2.26
C ILE A 74 7.05 -2.02 -2.28
N LEU A 75 7.74 -2.63 -3.24
CA LEU A 75 9.13 -2.35 -3.60
C LEU A 75 9.16 -1.51 -4.87
N ILE A 76 9.98 -0.46 -4.85
CA ILE A 76 10.17 0.47 -5.97
C ILE A 76 11.65 0.50 -6.31
N ASP A 77 12.00 0.22 -7.57
CA ASP A 77 13.36 0.38 -8.09
C ASP A 77 13.68 1.86 -8.26
N THR A 78 14.61 2.40 -7.45
CA THR A 78 14.98 3.82 -7.47
C THR A 78 15.67 4.24 -8.77
N ALA A 79 16.35 3.32 -9.46
CA ALA A 79 16.96 3.58 -10.76
C ALA A 79 15.93 3.64 -11.90
N SER A 80 14.68 3.23 -11.65
CA SER A 80 13.60 3.32 -12.65
C SER A 80 12.95 4.69 -12.74
N ILE A 81 13.52 5.71 -12.09
CA ILE A 81 13.03 7.09 -12.14
C ILE A 81 12.95 7.61 -13.58
N ASN A 82 11.81 8.20 -13.90
CA ASN A 82 11.53 8.74 -15.23
C ASN A 82 10.85 10.11 -15.11
N THR A 83 11.57 11.14 -15.52
CA THR A 83 11.08 12.54 -15.60
C THR A 83 10.80 12.95 -17.05
N GLY A 84 10.98 12.04 -18.01
CA GLY A 84 10.96 12.34 -19.44
C GLY A 84 12.28 12.91 -19.98
N THR A 85 13.28 13.17 -19.12
CA THR A 85 14.58 13.74 -19.52
C THR A 85 15.72 12.87 -19.00
N VAL A 86 16.49 12.27 -19.89
CA VAL A 86 17.58 11.33 -19.57
C VAL A 86 18.60 11.93 -18.60
N ALA A 87 19.09 13.14 -18.89
CA ALA A 87 20.09 13.82 -18.04
C ALA A 87 19.55 14.07 -16.61
N PHE A 88 18.27 14.43 -16.49
CA PHE A 88 17.66 14.64 -15.18
C PHE A 88 17.47 13.32 -14.43
N ASN A 89 17.08 12.24 -15.12
CA ASN A 89 17.01 10.91 -14.52
C ASN A 89 18.37 10.45 -13.97
N GLN A 90 19.45 10.65 -14.73
CA GLN A 90 20.83 10.33 -14.31
C GLN A 90 21.23 11.14 -13.08
N HIS A 91 20.90 12.44 -13.06
CA HIS A 91 21.17 13.29 -11.89
C HIS A 91 20.40 12.83 -10.64
N LEU A 92 19.11 12.48 -10.78
CA LEU A 92 18.32 11.95 -9.66
C LEU A 92 18.87 10.62 -9.11
N GLN A 93 19.47 9.78 -9.96
CA GLN A 93 20.07 8.50 -9.55
C GLN A 93 21.45 8.66 -8.89
N SER A 94 22.09 9.83 -9.02
CA SER A 94 23.44 10.07 -8.53
C SER A 94 23.55 10.00 -7.00
N ALA A 95 24.79 9.92 -6.51
CA ALA A 95 25.11 9.89 -5.07
C ALA A 95 24.68 11.18 -4.31
N GLU A 96 24.48 12.29 -5.02
CA GLU A 96 24.02 13.56 -4.45
C GLU A 96 22.52 13.56 -4.15
N LEU A 97 21.75 12.65 -4.80
CA LEU A 97 20.29 12.57 -4.68
C LEU A 97 19.86 11.20 -4.17
N PHE A 98 19.37 10.30 -5.03
CA PHE A 98 18.83 9.01 -4.58
C PHE A 98 19.90 7.98 -4.23
N ASP A 99 21.14 8.18 -4.76
CA ASP A 99 22.24 7.21 -4.62
C ASP A 99 21.76 5.79 -4.95
N SER A 100 21.13 5.64 -6.13
CA SER A 100 20.43 4.42 -6.53
C SER A 100 21.36 3.20 -6.60
N ALA A 101 22.66 3.41 -6.77
CA ALA A 101 23.66 2.36 -6.73
C ALA A 101 23.81 1.75 -5.31
N LYS A 102 23.70 2.58 -4.27
CA LYS A 102 23.79 2.18 -2.87
C LYS A 102 22.42 1.82 -2.28
N PHE A 103 21.40 2.53 -2.70
CA PHE A 103 20.01 2.36 -2.24
C PHE A 103 19.10 2.02 -3.42
N PRO A 104 19.19 0.81 -3.97
CA PRO A 104 18.49 0.44 -5.20
C PRO A 104 16.97 0.40 -5.07
N THR A 105 16.44 0.35 -3.82
CA THR A 105 15.01 0.25 -3.59
C THR A 105 14.50 1.27 -2.59
N ALA A 106 13.25 1.73 -2.82
CA ALA A 106 12.41 2.30 -1.78
C ALA A 106 11.33 1.26 -1.43
N HIS A 107 11.02 1.10 -0.14
CA HIS A 107 10.13 0.05 0.37
C HIS A 107 9.05 0.64 1.26
N PHE A 108 7.79 0.49 0.87
CA PHE A 108 6.64 0.89 1.68
C PHE A 108 5.90 -0.35 2.18
N VAL A 109 5.68 -0.41 3.50
CA VAL A 109 4.94 -1.49 4.16
C VAL A 109 3.82 -0.92 5.00
N SER A 110 2.62 -1.48 4.86
CA SER A 110 1.46 -1.18 5.68
C SER A 110 0.74 -2.46 6.10
N ASN A 111 0.31 -2.50 7.34
CA ASN A 111 -0.63 -3.51 7.87
C ASN A 111 -1.90 -2.86 8.44
N LYS A 112 -2.10 -1.56 8.19
CA LYS A 112 -3.23 -0.79 8.72
C LYS A 112 -3.90 0.04 7.62
N LEU A 113 -5.14 -0.32 7.32
CA LEU A 113 -6.04 0.46 6.48
C LEU A 113 -7.06 1.17 7.37
N VAL A 114 -7.36 2.43 7.05
CA VAL A 114 -8.45 3.19 7.66
C VAL A 114 -9.59 3.25 6.65
N PHE A 115 -10.82 3.11 7.13
CA PHE A 115 -12.01 3.10 6.29
C PHE A 115 -12.96 4.25 6.62
N ALA A 116 -13.55 4.83 5.58
CA ALA A 116 -14.71 5.69 5.65
C ALA A 116 -15.89 4.95 4.98
N GLY A 117 -16.81 4.45 5.81
CA GLY A 117 -17.82 3.49 5.33
C GLY A 117 -17.16 2.21 4.82
N ASP A 118 -17.40 1.85 3.56
CA ASP A 118 -16.83 0.66 2.91
C ASP A 118 -15.62 0.96 2.01
N LYS A 119 -15.15 2.21 2.03
CA LYS A 119 -14.01 2.65 1.21
C LYS A 119 -12.77 2.85 2.08
N VAL A 120 -11.61 2.47 1.56
CA VAL A 120 -10.33 2.82 2.17
C VAL A 120 -10.16 4.34 2.06
N SER A 121 -9.90 5.00 3.19
CA SER A 121 -9.62 6.43 3.28
C SER A 121 -8.14 6.72 3.53
N GLU A 122 -7.42 5.80 4.21
CA GLU A 122 -6.00 5.94 4.45
C GLU A 122 -5.29 4.58 4.45
N VAL A 123 -4.04 4.58 3.99
CA VAL A 123 -3.10 3.47 4.13
C VAL A 123 -1.96 3.94 5.04
N VAL A 124 -1.93 3.44 6.27
CA VAL A 124 -0.97 3.86 7.30
C VAL A 124 0.19 2.88 7.32
N GLY A 125 1.39 3.34 7.04
CA GLY A 125 2.56 2.47 6.92
C GLY A 125 3.87 3.16 7.22
N SER A 126 4.94 2.55 6.76
CA SER A 126 6.30 3.05 6.87
C SER A 126 7.00 2.97 5.52
N LEU A 127 7.69 4.02 5.15
CA LEU A 127 8.53 4.08 3.97
C LEU A 127 9.99 4.02 4.38
N THR A 128 10.72 3.05 3.84
CA THR A 128 12.19 3.01 3.90
C THR A 128 12.73 3.52 2.58
N PHE A 129 13.50 4.61 2.64
CA PHE A 129 14.16 5.22 1.49
C PHE A 129 15.54 5.72 1.89
N MET A 130 16.54 5.53 1.05
CA MET A 130 17.95 5.86 1.34
C MET A 130 18.43 5.34 2.70
N GLY A 131 18.02 4.12 3.07
CA GLY A 131 18.37 3.45 4.33
C GLY A 131 17.70 4.03 5.59
N LYS A 132 16.78 4.99 5.46
CA LYS A 132 16.03 5.56 6.58
C LYS A 132 14.54 5.21 6.46
N THR A 133 13.93 4.88 7.60
CA THR A 133 12.52 4.52 7.68
C THR A 133 11.74 5.63 8.39
N GLN A 134 10.66 6.09 7.77
CA GLN A 134 9.76 7.10 8.32
C GLN A 134 8.30 6.63 8.24
N PRO A 135 7.45 7.01 9.20
CA PRO A 135 6.02 6.77 9.09
C PRO A 135 5.43 7.60 7.95
N VAL A 136 4.58 6.96 7.16
CA VAL A 136 3.88 7.60 6.03
C VAL A 136 2.44 7.15 6.01
N THR A 137 1.53 8.12 5.91
CA THR A 137 0.11 7.87 5.68
C THR A 137 -0.24 8.33 4.27
N LEU A 138 -0.71 7.40 3.45
CA LEU A 138 -1.26 7.69 2.13
C LEU A 138 -2.75 7.96 2.29
N LYS A 139 -3.22 9.16 1.93
CA LYS A 139 -4.63 9.53 1.94
C LYS A 139 -5.27 9.18 0.61
N ALA A 140 -6.41 8.52 0.64
CA ALA A 140 -7.17 8.23 -0.57
C ALA A 140 -7.99 9.45 -0.99
N ASN A 141 -7.76 9.95 -2.20
CA ASN A 141 -8.62 10.93 -2.86
C ASN A 141 -9.83 10.23 -3.49
N ASN A 142 -9.63 8.98 -3.90
CA ASN A 142 -10.65 8.09 -4.42
C ASN A 142 -10.28 6.64 -4.10
N PHE A 143 -11.28 5.79 -3.84
CA PHE A 143 -11.14 4.34 -3.71
C PHE A 143 -12.40 3.65 -4.20
N ASN A 144 -12.25 2.60 -5.02
CA ASN A 144 -13.36 1.80 -5.49
C ASN A 144 -12.92 0.35 -5.76
N CYS A 145 -13.90 -0.57 -5.72
CA CYS A 145 -13.78 -1.91 -6.25
C CYS A 145 -14.88 -2.16 -7.27
N TYR A 146 -14.54 -2.83 -8.38
CA TYR A 146 -15.50 -3.18 -9.43
C TYR A 146 -15.17 -4.54 -10.04
N ASP A 147 -16.18 -5.18 -10.61
CA ASP A 147 -15.99 -6.41 -11.38
C ASP A 147 -15.56 -6.06 -12.80
N ASN A 148 -14.31 -6.35 -13.14
CA ASN A 148 -13.77 -6.05 -14.45
C ASN A 148 -14.39 -7.01 -15.50
N PRO A 149 -15.10 -6.49 -16.51
CA PRO A 149 -15.85 -7.31 -17.46
C PRO A 149 -14.94 -8.12 -18.40
N MET A 150 -13.71 -7.67 -18.63
CA MET A 150 -12.73 -8.37 -19.47
C MET A 150 -11.98 -9.44 -18.68
N LEU A 151 -11.51 -9.11 -17.48
CA LEU A 151 -10.73 -10.00 -16.63
C LEU A 151 -11.61 -11.03 -15.89
N LYS A 152 -12.91 -10.77 -15.77
CA LYS A 152 -13.86 -11.56 -14.96
C LYS A 152 -13.41 -11.71 -13.50
N ARG A 153 -12.77 -10.68 -12.97
CA ARG A 153 -12.23 -10.60 -11.60
C ARG A 153 -12.51 -9.23 -11.01
N GLU A 154 -12.62 -9.20 -9.69
CA GLU A 154 -12.68 -7.95 -8.95
C GLU A 154 -11.36 -7.19 -9.08
N VAL A 155 -11.44 -5.90 -9.34
CA VAL A 155 -10.32 -4.95 -9.31
C VAL A 155 -10.63 -3.92 -8.25
N CYS A 156 -9.69 -3.70 -7.33
CA CYS A 156 -9.78 -2.67 -6.31
C CYS A 156 -8.62 -1.70 -6.46
N GLY A 157 -8.88 -0.42 -6.25
CA GLY A 157 -7.83 0.58 -6.35
C GLY A 157 -8.33 1.99 -6.11
N GLY A 158 -7.48 2.95 -6.40
CA GLY A 158 -7.79 4.36 -6.23
C GLY A 158 -6.59 5.26 -6.41
N ASP A 159 -6.83 6.54 -6.14
CA ASP A 159 -5.82 7.59 -6.14
C ASP A 159 -5.45 7.95 -4.71
N PHE A 160 -4.16 7.95 -4.43
CA PHE A 160 -3.63 8.23 -3.09
C PHE A 160 -2.58 9.34 -3.15
N GLU A 161 -2.42 10.05 -2.05
CA GLU A 161 -1.40 11.08 -1.93
C GLU A 161 -0.77 11.12 -0.54
N ALA A 162 0.46 11.62 -0.47
CA ALA A 162 1.14 12.00 0.75
C ALA A 162 2.10 13.16 0.47
N THR A 163 2.42 13.93 1.50
CA THR A 163 3.51 14.90 1.44
C THR A 163 4.62 14.45 2.39
N LEU A 164 5.84 14.31 1.86
CA LEU A 164 7.02 13.88 2.60
C LEU A 164 7.99 15.04 2.75
N ASP A 165 8.60 15.16 3.94
CA ASP A 165 9.82 15.95 4.10
C ASP A 165 11.03 15.06 3.68
N ARG A 166 11.59 15.33 2.51
CA ARG A 166 12.70 14.56 1.93
C ARG A 166 13.96 14.58 2.78
N THR A 167 14.13 15.61 3.63
CA THR A 167 15.30 15.72 4.50
C THR A 167 15.31 14.68 5.62
N GLN A 168 14.15 14.16 6.00
CA GLN A 168 14.05 13.07 6.98
C GLN A 168 14.64 11.75 6.45
N PHE A 169 14.72 11.60 5.14
CA PHE A 169 15.41 10.49 4.47
C PHE A 169 16.89 10.80 4.18
N GLY A 170 17.35 12.03 4.45
CA GLY A 170 18.71 12.47 4.19
C GLY A 170 18.92 13.13 2.83
N LEU A 171 17.84 13.31 2.07
CA LEU A 171 17.88 13.96 0.77
C LEU A 171 17.89 15.49 0.93
N ASN A 172 19.09 16.06 1.17
CA ASN A 172 19.28 17.47 1.51
C ASN A 172 19.73 18.36 0.33
N TYR A 173 20.01 17.75 -0.82
CA TYR A 173 20.51 18.49 -1.99
C TYR A 173 19.63 19.72 -2.31
N GLY A 174 20.28 20.86 -2.43
CA GLY A 174 19.64 22.12 -2.80
C GLY A 174 18.80 22.82 -1.73
N VAL A 175 18.65 22.23 -0.52
CA VAL A 175 17.85 22.85 0.56
C VAL A 175 18.40 24.20 0.95
N ASP A 176 19.73 24.35 1.05
CA ASP A 176 20.38 25.60 1.42
C ASP A 176 20.26 26.69 0.34
N TRP A 177 19.89 26.30 -0.88
CA TRP A 177 19.60 27.21 -1.99
C TRP A 177 18.13 27.58 -2.10
N GLY A 178 17.30 27.13 -1.14
CA GLY A 178 15.86 27.37 -1.14
C GLY A 178 15.03 26.35 -1.89
N PHE A 179 15.62 25.20 -2.27
CA PHE A 179 14.85 24.11 -2.88
C PHE A 179 13.91 23.50 -1.84
N PRO A 180 12.62 23.22 -2.15
CA PRO A 180 11.65 22.76 -1.17
C PRO A 180 12.06 21.44 -0.49
N LYS A 181 11.75 21.33 0.80
CA LYS A 181 11.89 20.09 1.56
C LYS A 181 10.74 19.11 1.25
N ASN A 182 9.57 19.67 0.99
CA ASN A 182 8.35 18.88 0.80
C ASN A 182 8.24 18.33 -0.63
N VAL A 183 8.02 17.03 -0.73
CA VAL A 183 7.73 16.30 -1.96
C VAL A 183 6.32 15.73 -1.82
N ARG A 184 5.46 15.99 -2.79
CA ARG A 184 4.14 15.38 -2.88
C ARG A 184 4.25 14.08 -3.65
N LEU A 185 3.77 12.99 -3.08
CA LEU A 185 3.54 11.72 -3.78
C LEU A 185 2.14 11.73 -4.38
N VAL A 186 2.04 11.30 -5.63
CA VAL A 186 0.79 11.12 -6.36
C VAL A 186 0.77 9.68 -6.86
N ILE A 187 -0.11 8.88 -6.31
CA ILE A 187 -0.10 7.43 -6.51
C ILE A 187 -1.45 7.00 -7.06
N GLN A 188 -1.43 6.33 -8.21
CA GLN A 188 -2.54 5.62 -8.79
C GLN A 188 -2.30 4.13 -8.61
N VAL A 189 -3.29 3.39 -8.13
CA VAL A 189 -3.19 1.94 -7.92
C VAL A 189 -4.44 1.25 -8.43
N GLU A 190 -4.26 0.22 -9.26
CA GLU A 190 -5.26 -0.82 -9.48
C GLU A 190 -4.65 -2.19 -9.18
N ALA A 191 -5.42 -3.04 -8.50
CA ALA A 191 -4.99 -4.37 -8.10
C ALA A 191 -6.10 -5.39 -8.39
N ILE A 192 -5.71 -6.51 -9.01
CA ILE A 192 -6.59 -7.55 -9.52
C ILE A 192 -6.62 -8.69 -8.52
N LYS A 193 -7.79 -9.06 -8.06
CA LYS A 193 -8.01 -10.21 -7.17
C LYS A 193 -7.56 -11.51 -7.82
N GLN A 194 -6.84 -12.36 -7.04
CA GLN A 194 -6.28 -13.63 -7.49
C GLN A 194 -7.17 -14.82 -7.14
#